data_255caf28c66689800249989c940ab575
#
_entry.id   255caf28c66689800249989c940ab575
#
_cell.length_a   1.000
_cell.length_b   1.000
_cell.length_c   1.000
_cell.angle_alpha   90.00
_cell.angle_beta   90.00
_cell.angle_gamma   90.00
#
_symmetry.space_group_name_H-M   'P 1'
#
loop_
_entity.id
_entity.type
_entity.pdbx_description
1 polymer ?
#
loop_
_entity_poly.entity_id
_entity_poly.type
_entity_poly.pdbx_seq_one_letter_code
_entity_poly.pdbx_strand_id
1 'polypeptide(L)'
;IANMTQKIEAGARFIQTQFCFDVEAFAEFMQGARARGLHQRATIIVGVGTLSSAKALRRMAQFVPGVSIPEPLLRRIEGAADQREEGKAVLVETIQRLAEIEGVGGVHLMGYRNEDILTQAILESGLRQPRGNAALQA
;
A
#
# COMPACT_ATOMS: atom_id res chain seq x y z
N ILE A 1 -6.30 6.39 14.26
CA ILE A 1 -5.57 7.64 14.57
C ILE A 1 -5.01 7.60 16.00
N ALA A 2 -5.79 7.36 17.04
CA ALA A 2 -5.32 7.39 18.43
C ALA A 2 -4.06 6.53 18.68
N ASN A 3 -4.08 5.28 18.23
CA ASN A 3 -2.93 4.37 18.36
C ASN A 3 -1.65 4.93 17.66
N MET A 4 -1.81 5.52 16.48
CA MET A 4 -0.69 6.14 15.76
C MET A 4 -0.16 7.36 16.52
N THR A 5 -1.05 8.18 17.05
CA THR A 5 -0.66 9.34 17.89
C THR A 5 0.18 8.88 19.08
N GLN A 6 -0.28 7.90 19.85
CA GLN A 6 0.45 7.36 20.99
C GLN A 6 1.83 6.84 20.63
N LYS A 7 1.96 6.12 19.52
CA LYS A 7 3.27 5.63 19.05
C LYS A 7 4.22 6.77 18.70
N ILE A 8 3.72 7.81 18.03
CA ILE A 8 4.53 8.98 17.66
C ILE A 8 4.94 9.78 18.90
N GLU A 9 4.04 9.93 19.87
CA GLU A 9 4.35 10.56 21.17
C GLU A 9 5.40 9.76 21.95
N ALA A 10 5.33 8.43 21.88
CA ALA A 10 6.34 7.54 22.46
C ALA A 10 7.69 7.53 21.70
N GLY A 11 7.82 8.31 20.61
CA GLY A 11 9.08 8.49 19.90
C GLY A 11 9.16 7.79 18.53
N ALA A 12 8.11 7.16 18.04
CA ALA A 12 8.12 6.57 16.70
C ALA A 12 8.29 7.67 15.64
N ARG A 13 9.22 7.47 14.71
CA ARG A 13 9.48 8.35 13.56
C ARG A 13 9.15 7.69 12.23
N PHE A 14 8.74 6.43 12.26
CA PHE A 14 8.39 5.62 11.12
C PHE A 14 7.16 4.76 11.47
N ILE A 15 6.13 4.85 10.65
CA ILE A 15 4.90 4.09 10.80
C ILE A 15 4.67 3.29 9.52
N GLN A 16 4.64 1.97 9.65
CA GLN A 16 4.22 1.08 8.59
C GLN A 16 2.82 0.58 8.88
N THR A 17 1.93 0.66 7.88
CA THR A 17 0.56 0.19 8.03
C THR A 17 0.42 -1.30 7.70
N GLN A 18 -0.73 -1.87 8.01
CA GLN A 18 -1.19 -3.15 7.48
C GLN A 18 -1.51 -3.02 5.99
N PHE A 19 -1.84 -4.12 5.31
CA PHE A 19 -2.29 -4.10 3.93
C PHE A 19 -3.44 -3.13 3.70
N CYS A 20 -3.28 -2.25 2.73
CA CYS A 20 -4.30 -1.30 2.28
C CYS A 20 -4.87 -1.78 0.94
N PHE A 21 -6.13 -2.20 0.94
CA PHE A 21 -6.91 -2.52 -0.24
C PHE A 21 -8.04 -1.51 -0.49
N ASP A 22 -8.31 -0.65 0.48
CA ASP A 22 -9.29 0.43 0.43
C ASP A 22 -8.57 1.78 0.50
N VAL A 23 -8.28 2.34 -0.68
CA VAL A 23 -7.54 3.60 -0.80
C VAL A 23 -8.38 4.77 -0.33
N GLU A 24 -9.70 4.73 -0.51
CA GLU A 24 -10.62 5.76 -0.05
C GLU A 24 -10.65 5.86 1.47
N ALA A 25 -10.86 4.73 2.15
CA ALA A 25 -10.81 4.69 3.61
C ALA A 25 -9.43 5.10 4.16
N PHE A 26 -8.37 4.76 3.45
CA PHE A 26 -7.02 5.20 3.83
C PHE A 26 -6.82 6.71 3.62
N ALA A 27 -7.37 7.29 2.56
CA ALA A 27 -7.31 8.73 2.32
C ALA A 27 -8.04 9.52 3.45
N GLU A 28 -9.20 9.03 3.89
CA GLU A 28 -9.93 9.60 5.05
C GLU A 28 -9.09 9.50 6.34
N PHE A 29 -8.45 8.34 6.56
CA PHE A 29 -7.53 8.17 7.68
C PHE A 29 -6.38 9.19 7.63
N MET A 30 -5.79 9.43 6.44
CA MET A 30 -4.73 10.39 6.26
C MET A 30 -5.18 11.85 6.45
N GLN A 31 -6.42 12.20 6.12
CA GLN A 31 -6.98 13.51 6.48
C GLN A 31 -6.94 13.74 8.00
N GLY A 32 -7.38 12.75 8.77
CA GLY A 32 -7.33 12.79 10.23
C GLY A 32 -5.91 12.84 10.79
N ALA A 33 -4.95 12.18 10.15
CA ALA A 33 -3.54 12.21 10.52
C ALA A 33 -2.91 13.59 10.24
N ARG A 34 -3.23 14.18 9.08
CA ARG A 34 -2.76 15.52 8.70
C ARG A 34 -3.32 16.60 9.62
N ALA A 35 -4.63 16.55 9.92
CA ALA A 35 -5.26 17.50 10.85
C ALA A 35 -4.59 17.54 12.23
N ARG A 36 -3.87 16.48 12.60
CA ARG A 36 -3.08 16.38 13.84
C ARG A 36 -1.59 16.57 13.65
N GLY A 37 -1.13 16.89 12.43
CA GLY A 37 0.30 17.07 12.13
C GLY A 37 1.14 15.80 12.24
N LEU A 38 0.53 14.60 12.26
CA LEU A 38 1.24 13.35 12.50
C LEU A 38 2.19 12.99 11.35
N HIS A 39 1.81 13.31 10.11
CA HIS A 39 2.62 13.11 8.90
C HIS A 39 3.91 13.96 8.87
N GLN A 40 3.97 15.03 9.64
CA GLN A 40 5.18 15.87 9.79
C GLN A 40 6.12 15.33 10.88
N ARG A 41 5.61 14.50 11.77
CA ARG A 41 6.34 13.96 12.93
C ARG A 41 6.86 12.54 12.68
N ALA A 42 6.26 11.80 11.75
CA ALA A 42 6.70 10.46 11.38
C ALA A 42 6.45 10.19 9.89
N THR A 43 7.35 9.45 9.27
CA THR A 43 7.16 8.94 7.91
C THR A 43 6.13 7.82 7.93
N ILE A 44 5.06 7.97 7.14
CA ILE A 44 3.99 6.97 7.04
C ILE A 44 4.17 6.21 5.73
N ILE A 45 4.40 4.91 5.83
CA ILE A 45 4.53 3.99 4.70
C ILE A 45 3.37 3.02 4.70
N VAL A 46 2.74 2.86 3.54
CA VAL A 46 1.52 2.07 3.38
C VAL A 46 1.86 0.66 2.94
N GLY A 47 1.36 -0.33 3.67
CA GLY A 47 1.47 -1.72 3.28
C GLY A 47 0.60 -2.01 2.06
N VAL A 48 1.17 -2.58 1.02
CA VAL A 48 0.46 -3.08 -0.16
C VAL A 48 0.94 -4.48 -0.50
N GLY A 49 0.12 -5.27 -1.16
CA GLY A 49 0.48 -6.65 -1.45
C GLY A 49 -0.12 -7.17 -2.73
N THR A 50 0.34 -8.34 -3.15
CA THR A 50 -0.15 -9.00 -4.35
C THR A 50 -1.57 -9.51 -4.18
N LEU A 51 -2.38 -9.34 -5.22
CA LEU A 51 -3.76 -9.80 -5.32
C LEU A 51 -3.83 -10.98 -6.29
N SER A 52 -3.34 -12.14 -5.84
CA SER A 52 -3.16 -13.30 -6.74
C SER A 52 -4.47 -13.99 -7.15
N SER A 53 -5.52 -13.90 -6.32
CA SER A 53 -6.86 -14.43 -6.64
C SER A 53 -7.90 -13.92 -5.63
N ALA A 54 -9.16 -13.88 -6.04
CA ALA A 54 -10.28 -13.56 -5.15
C ALA A 54 -10.38 -14.51 -3.94
N LYS A 55 -10.09 -15.80 -4.14
CA LYS A 55 -10.03 -16.78 -3.04
C LYS A 55 -8.96 -16.42 -2.00
N ALA A 56 -7.77 -16.04 -2.44
CA ALA A 56 -6.68 -15.63 -1.53
C ALA A 56 -7.06 -14.37 -0.76
N LEU A 57 -7.68 -13.39 -1.44
CA LEU A 57 -8.14 -12.15 -0.82
C LEU A 57 -9.23 -12.39 0.23
N ARG A 58 -10.24 -13.20 -0.06
CA ARG A 58 -11.28 -13.58 0.92
C ARG A 58 -10.66 -14.24 2.15
N ARG A 59 -9.68 -15.12 1.94
CA ARG A 59 -8.96 -15.77 3.03
C ARG A 59 -8.15 -14.77 3.86
N MET A 60 -7.49 -13.80 3.20
CA MET A 60 -6.76 -12.74 3.88
C MET A 60 -7.69 -11.89 4.74
N ALA A 61 -8.85 -11.47 4.22
CA ALA A 61 -9.85 -10.71 4.97
C ALA A 61 -10.38 -11.47 6.19
N GLN A 62 -10.46 -12.79 6.11
CA GLN A 62 -10.94 -13.64 7.20
C GLN A 62 -9.90 -13.83 8.31
N PHE A 63 -8.62 -13.98 7.97
CA PHE A 63 -7.59 -14.44 8.92
C PHE A 63 -6.57 -13.37 9.29
N VAL A 64 -6.48 -12.24 8.57
CA VAL A 64 -5.52 -11.19 8.88
C VAL A 64 -6.25 -10.02 9.57
N PRO A 65 -6.00 -9.80 10.87
CA PRO A 65 -6.68 -8.73 11.59
C PRO A 65 -6.39 -7.35 10.97
N GLY A 66 -7.42 -6.53 10.85
CA GLY A 66 -7.30 -5.16 10.33
C GLY A 66 -7.23 -5.06 8.82
N VAL A 67 -7.35 -6.18 8.09
CA VAL A 67 -7.48 -6.18 6.63
C VAL A 67 -8.95 -6.11 6.25
N SER A 68 -9.33 -5.07 5.51
CA SER A 68 -10.63 -4.92 4.86
C SER A 68 -10.43 -4.89 3.35
N ILE A 69 -11.23 -5.67 2.63
CA ILE A 69 -11.16 -5.75 1.17
C ILE A 69 -12.53 -5.34 0.62
N PRO A 70 -12.59 -4.23 -0.13
CA PRO A 70 -13.85 -3.77 -0.73
C PRO A 70 -14.47 -4.81 -1.64
N GLU A 71 -15.76 -5.03 -1.54
CA GLU A 71 -16.49 -5.98 -2.38
C GLU A 71 -16.38 -5.69 -3.90
N PRO A 72 -16.35 -4.42 -4.37
CA PRO A 72 -16.08 -4.13 -5.77
C PRO A 72 -14.73 -4.65 -6.26
N LEU A 73 -13.69 -4.57 -5.41
CA LEU A 73 -12.37 -5.10 -5.72
C LEU A 73 -12.38 -6.62 -5.82
N LEU A 74 -13.03 -7.30 -4.89
CA LEU A 74 -13.20 -8.77 -4.94
C LEU A 74 -13.90 -9.20 -6.23
N ARG A 75 -14.99 -8.52 -6.60
CA ARG A 75 -15.73 -8.82 -7.85
C ARG A 75 -14.89 -8.56 -9.10
N ARG A 76 -14.08 -7.50 -9.11
CA ARG A 76 -13.18 -7.19 -10.22
C ARG A 76 -12.19 -8.33 -10.44
N ILE A 77 -11.52 -8.80 -9.38
CA ILE A 77 -10.57 -9.91 -9.46
C ILE A 77 -11.28 -11.23 -9.83
N GLU A 78 -12.43 -11.50 -9.23
CA GLU A 78 -13.19 -12.76 -9.46
C GLU A 78 -13.69 -12.87 -10.91
N GLY A 79 -14.08 -11.75 -11.51
CA GLY A 79 -14.56 -11.69 -12.90
C GLY A 79 -13.46 -11.67 -13.96
N ALA A 80 -12.19 -11.55 -13.58
CA ALA A 80 -11.09 -11.52 -14.53
C ALA A 80 -10.77 -12.90 -15.11
N ALA A 81 -10.46 -12.95 -16.41
CA ALA A 81 -10.00 -14.17 -17.09
C ALA A 81 -8.64 -14.63 -16.53
N ASP A 82 -7.77 -13.70 -16.23
CA ASP A 82 -6.51 -13.93 -15.52
C ASP A 82 -6.49 -13.07 -14.25
N GLN A 83 -6.82 -13.69 -13.11
CA GLN A 83 -6.88 -13.00 -11.82
C GLN A 83 -5.52 -12.49 -11.34
N ARG A 84 -4.43 -13.14 -11.77
CA ARG A 84 -3.08 -12.73 -11.37
C ARG A 84 -2.66 -11.45 -12.09
N GLU A 85 -2.91 -11.37 -13.39
CA GLU A 85 -2.62 -10.16 -14.17
C GLU A 85 -3.53 -8.98 -13.75
N GLU A 86 -4.81 -9.24 -13.54
CA GLU A 86 -5.73 -8.23 -13.00
C GLU A 86 -5.29 -7.74 -11.61
N GLY A 87 -4.87 -8.66 -10.76
CA GLY A 87 -4.34 -8.33 -9.45
C GLY A 87 -3.07 -7.48 -9.50
N LYS A 88 -2.20 -7.70 -10.49
CA LYS A 88 -1.04 -6.84 -10.73
C LYS A 88 -1.48 -5.44 -11.18
N ALA A 89 -2.42 -5.34 -12.11
CA ALA A 89 -2.94 -4.06 -12.56
C ALA A 89 -3.55 -3.26 -11.40
N VAL A 90 -4.37 -3.90 -10.55
CA VAL A 90 -4.93 -3.28 -9.34
C VAL A 90 -3.83 -2.84 -8.37
N LEU A 91 -2.77 -3.63 -8.19
CA LEU A 91 -1.65 -3.25 -7.33
C LEU A 91 -0.95 -1.98 -7.85
N VAL A 92 -0.70 -1.90 -9.16
CA VAL A 92 -0.13 -0.71 -9.81
C VAL A 92 -1.01 0.52 -9.59
N GLU A 93 -2.31 0.42 -9.85
CA GLU A 93 -3.29 1.49 -9.62
C GLU A 93 -3.30 1.93 -8.15
N THR A 94 -3.28 0.96 -7.23
CA THR A 94 -3.25 1.23 -5.78
C THR A 94 -2.00 2.01 -5.40
N ILE A 95 -0.82 1.61 -5.88
CA ILE A 95 0.45 2.29 -5.61
C ILE A 95 0.39 3.73 -6.13
N GLN A 96 -0.09 3.94 -7.35
CA GLN A 96 -0.21 5.27 -7.97
C GLN A 96 -1.15 6.18 -7.15
N ARG A 97 -2.33 5.69 -6.79
CA ARG A 97 -3.32 6.43 -6.00
C ARG A 97 -2.82 6.76 -4.59
N LEU A 98 -2.12 5.84 -3.93
CA LEU A 98 -1.51 6.08 -2.62
C LEU A 98 -0.43 7.16 -2.67
N ALA A 99 0.33 7.24 -3.77
CA ALA A 99 1.35 8.25 -3.96
C ALA A 99 0.79 9.67 -4.11
N GLU A 100 -0.47 9.82 -4.51
CA GLU A 100 -1.17 11.11 -4.62
C GLU A 100 -1.70 11.61 -3.26
N ILE A 101 -1.74 10.74 -2.24
CA ILE A 101 -2.24 11.13 -0.92
C ILE A 101 -1.15 11.90 -0.16
N GLU A 102 -1.43 13.16 0.12
CA GLU A 102 -0.53 14.03 0.89
C GLU A 102 -0.19 13.43 2.27
N GLY A 103 1.09 13.39 2.59
CA GLY A 103 1.61 12.84 3.85
C GLY A 103 1.96 11.36 3.80
N VAL A 104 1.74 10.69 2.67
CA VAL A 104 2.25 9.33 2.42
C VAL A 104 3.72 9.43 2.00
N GLY A 105 4.60 8.77 2.76
CA GLY A 105 6.04 8.75 2.50
C GLY A 105 6.47 7.67 1.51
N GLY A 106 5.58 6.73 1.19
CA GLY A 106 5.85 5.65 0.25
C GLY A 106 5.00 4.40 0.52
N VAL A 107 5.29 3.33 -0.19
CA VAL A 107 4.64 2.03 -0.02
C VAL A 107 5.63 0.95 0.42
N HIS A 108 5.16 0.01 1.20
CA HIS A 108 5.87 -1.22 1.54
C HIS A 108 5.20 -2.39 0.84
N LEU A 109 5.87 -2.95 -0.16
CA LEU A 109 5.36 -4.10 -0.90
C LEU A 109 5.61 -5.38 -0.11
N MET A 110 4.52 -6.08 0.18
CA MET A 110 4.55 -7.34 0.91
C MET A 110 4.04 -8.47 0.01
N GLY A 111 4.80 -9.54 -0.07
CA GLY A 111 4.42 -10.72 -0.85
C GLY A 111 5.26 -11.92 -0.44
N TYR A 112 4.76 -13.09 -0.75
CA TYR A 112 5.46 -14.34 -0.55
C TYR A 112 5.42 -15.13 -1.84
N ARG A 113 6.59 -15.43 -2.39
CA ARG A 113 6.75 -16.17 -3.67
C ARG A 113 6.06 -15.49 -4.87
N ASN A 114 6.04 -14.15 -4.88
CA ASN A 114 5.46 -13.30 -5.93
C ASN A 114 6.42 -12.15 -6.26
N GLU A 115 7.72 -12.37 -6.15
CA GLU A 115 8.75 -11.34 -6.33
C GLU A 115 8.75 -10.80 -7.77
N ASP A 116 8.39 -11.62 -8.74
CA ASP A 116 8.21 -11.26 -10.14
C ASP A 116 7.10 -10.22 -10.33
N ILE A 117 5.92 -10.48 -9.75
CA ILE A 117 4.77 -9.55 -9.80
C ILE A 117 5.11 -8.24 -9.07
N LEU A 118 5.75 -8.31 -7.90
CA LEU A 118 6.16 -7.11 -7.17
C LEU A 118 7.15 -6.27 -7.97
N THR A 119 8.12 -6.92 -8.62
CA THR A 119 9.09 -6.23 -9.47
C THR A 119 8.41 -5.52 -10.64
N GLN A 120 7.50 -6.20 -11.33
CA GLN A 120 6.73 -5.60 -12.43
C GLN A 120 5.88 -4.43 -11.94
N ALA A 121 5.17 -4.58 -10.81
CA ALA A 121 4.35 -3.51 -10.26
C ALA A 121 5.18 -2.27 -9.88
N ILE A 122 6.40 -2.43 -9.35
CA ILE A 122 7.31 -1.32 -9.08
C ILE A 122 7.67 -0.58 -10.38
N LEU A 123 8.01 -1.30 -11.43
CA LEU A 123 8.39 -0.71 -12.71
C LEU A 123 7.20 -0.02 -13.39
N GLU A 124 6.05 -0.69 -13.44
CA GLU A 124 4.85 -0.20 -14.09
C GLU A 124 4.19 0.97 -13.33
N SER A 125 4.37 1.08 -12.01
CA SER A 125 3.85 2.21 -11.24
C SER A 125 4.45 3.56 -11.63
N GLY A 126 5.65 3.55 -12.24
CA GLY A 126 6.35 4.77 -12.65
C GLY A 126 6.92 5.62 -11.50
N LEU A 127 6.75 5.20 -10.25
CA LEU A 127 7.19 5.97 -9.08
C LEU A 127 8.67 5.81 -8.76
N ARG A 128 9.28 4.71 -9.21
CA ARG A 128 10.71 4.53 -9.09
C ARG A 128 11.43 5.25 -10.22
N GLN A 129 11.96 6.42 -9.94
CA GLN A 129 12.96 6.99 -10.83
C GLN A 129 14.25 6.16 -10.72
N PRO A 130 14.88 5.75 -11.86
CA PRO A 130 16.21 5.18 -11.81
C PRO A 130 17.10 6.18 -11.05
N ARG A 131 17.76 5.73 -9.99
CA ARG A 131 18.82 6.54 -9.39
C ARG A 131 19.84 6.76 -10.51
N GLY A 132 19.92 7.98 -11.01
CA GLY A 132 21.01 8.34 -11.91
C GLY A 132 22.33 7.95 -11.22
N ASN A 133 23.27 7.39 -11.94
CA ASN A 133 24.60 6.96 -11.48
C ASN A 133 25.48 8.09 -10.90
N ALA A 134 24.90 9.18 -10.42
CA ALA A 134 25.62 10.34 -9.91
C ALA A 134 26.21 10.17 -8.49
N ALA A 135 25.98 9.03 -7.83
CA ALA A 135 26.44 8.81 -6.44
C ALA A 135 27.62 7.82 -6.31
N LEU A 136 28.23 7.37 -7.41
CA LEU A 136 29.39 6.44 -7.40
C LEU A 136 30.70 7.10 -7.85
N GLN A 137 30.75 8.43 -7.91
CA GLN A 137 31.97 9.18 -8.23
C GLN A 137 32.32 10.21 -7.13
N ALA A 138 32.37 9.73 -5.88
CA ALA A 138 32.99 10.48 -4.81
C ALA A 138 33.76 9.53 -3.89
#